data_96c0e9e9c2a45e751511d287b257aaa1
#
_entry.id   96c0e9e9c2a45e751511d287b257aaa1
#
_cell.length_a   1.000
_cell.length_b   1.000
_cell.length_c   1.000
_cell.angle_alpha   90.00
_cell.angle_beta   90.00
_cell.angle_gamma   90.00
#
_symmetry.space_group_name_H-M   'P 1'
#
loop_
_entity.id
_entity.type
_entity.pdbx_description
1 polymer ?
#
loop_
_entity_poly.entity_id
_entity_poly.type
_entity_poly.pdbx_seq_one_letter_code
_entity_poly.pdbx_strand_id
1 'polypeptide(L)'
;LNKRLLLAAKIVVSLGLLGYLLWQLDWPALIEKAGSLSWWTLPISVSLLLGSIYIGTLRWAVLLRTHYPTFKTSLLFNHYLVATLFNNILPTSTGGDLIRSYYIYRHNRDAVCAVSPIITERVIGLVVLLAVNVVAIYLTNSVDIVTRVLWSTLLMILSGAAIVMILIAVPATYWPLHRLLERLSRFRVIGFMLRIGEATHGYLKRPGTVMAIILYSIVIHLLAVMVYYVLAKGLAVDISIQVILVVIPLAFMAAALPISIGGMGVREFATAGLLMRFGIAENDAAAIALMFVPVILLSSLPGLYIYLSQSGNRTLLKEAESSKIG
;
A
#
# COMPACT_ATOMS: atom_id res chain seq x y z
N LEU A 1 11.93 7.56 -21.61
CA LEU A 1 11.15 8.73 -21.12
C LEU A 1 11.98 9.48 -20.08
N ASN A 2 12.05 10.81 -20.17
CA ASN A 2 12.81 11.65 -19.27
C ASN A 2 12.18 11.52 -17.85
N LYS A 3 12.99 11.13 -16.84
CA LYS A 3 12.50 10.94 -15.45
C LYS A 3 11.77 12.18 -14.90
N ARG A 4 12.19 13.37 -15.32
CA ARG A 4 11.53 14.64 -14.94
C ARG A 4 10.15 14.78 -15.59
N LEU A 5 9.99 14.35 -16.85
CA LEU A 5 8.70 14.38 -17.54
C LEU A 5 7.69 13.42 -16.91
N LEU A 6 8.14 12.21 -16.55
CA LEU A 6 7.32 11.22 -15.86
C LEU A 6 6.87 11.72 -14.48
N LEU A 7 7.77 12.39 -13.75
CA LEU A 7 7.45 12.98 -12.45
C LEU A 7 6.43 14.13 -12.61
N ALA A 8 6.67 15.03 -13.58
CA ALA A 8 5.75 16.12 -13.89
C ALA A 8 4.36 15.60 -14.26
N ALA A 9 4.27 14.57 -15.11
CA ALA A 9 2.99 13.94 -15.47
C ALA A 9 2.25 13.39 -14.24
N LYS A 10 2.94 12.72 -13.30
CA LYS A 10 2.33 12.22 -12.07
C LYS A 10 1.85 13.34 -11.16
N ILE A 11 2.60 14.44 -11.04
CA ILE A 11 2.20 15.64 -10.30
C ILE A 11 0.92 16.21 -10.91
N VAL A 12 0.91 16.39 -12.22
CA VAL A 12 -0.26 16.93 -12.95
C VAL A 12 -1.49 16.04 -12.76
N VAL A 13 -1.35 14.72 -12.87
CA VAL A 13 -2.46 13.77 -12.64
C VAL A 13 -2.95 13.85 -11.21
N SER A 14 -2.05 13.82 -10.21
CA SER A 14 -2.44 13.87 -8.80
C SER A 14 -3.14 15.18 -8.44
N LEU A 15 -2.55 16.32 -8.82
CA LEU A 15 -3.12 17.63 -8.55
C LEU A 15 -4.36 17.89 -9.40
N GLY A 16 -4.39 17.41 -10.64
CA GLY A 16 -5.53 17.55 -11.55
C GLY A 16 -6.76 16.80 -11.04
N LEU A 17 -6.61 15.55 -10.62
CA LEU A 17 -7.72 14.75 -10.07
C LEU A 17 -8.20 15.30 -8.72
N LEU A 18 -7.26 15.68 -7.85
CA LEU A 18 -7.61 16.29 -6.59
C LEU A 18 -8.27 17.65 -6.80
N GLY A 19 -7.70 18.49 -7.66
CA GLY A 19 -8.25 19.80 -8.01
C GLY A 19 -9.63 19.71 -8.67
N TYR A 20 -9.84 18.74 -9.56
CA TYR A 20 -11.14 18.49 -10.17
C TYR A 20 -12.18 18.05 -9.14
N LEU A 21 -11.82 17.13 -8.23
CA LEU A 21 -12.68 16.73 -7.11
C LEU A 21 -13.04 17.95 -6.24
N LEU A 22 -12.03 18.74 -5.86
CA LEU A 22 -12.21 19.90 -5.00
C LEU A 22 -13.01 21.04 -5.69
N TRP A 23 -12.91 21.17 -7.02
CA TRP A 23 -13.63 22.18 -7.78
C TRP A 23 -15.14 21.89 -7.88
N GLN A 24 -15.54 20.62 -7.92
CA GLN A 24 -16.94 20.22 -7.97
C GLN A 24 -17.65 20.37 -6.60
N LEU A 25 -16.91 20.48 -5.50
CA LEU A 25 -17.49 20.44 -4.16
C LEU A 25 -18.09 21.76 -3.71
N ASP A 26 -19.23 21.67 -3.06
CA ASP A 26 -19.77 22.74 -2.23
C ASP A 26 -18.93 22.87 -0.95
N TRP A 27 -17.98 23.81 -0.96
CA TRP A 27 -17.05 24.03 0.15
C TRP A 27 -17.73 24.36 1.48
N PRO A 28 -18.76 25.24 1.54
CA PRO A 28 -19.54 25.46 2.75
C PRO A 28 -20.10 24.16 3.34
N ALA A 29 -20.78 23.36 2.53
CA ALA A 29 -21.35 22.08 2.95
C ALA A 29 -20.28 21.08 3.38
N LEU A 30 -19.14 21.04 2.70
CA LEU A 30 -18.02 20.16 3.06
C LEU A 30 -17.37 20.57 4.41
N ILE A 31 -17.19 21.85 4.64
CA ILE A 31 -16.63 22.39 5.91
C ILE A 31 -17.60 22.12 7.05
N GLU A 32 -18.89 22.36 6.87
CA GLU A 32 -19.91 22.03 7.84
C GLU A 32 -19.91 20.52 8.16
N LYS A 33 -19.87 19.67 7.12
CA LYS A 33 -19.81 18.22 7.27
C LYS A 33 -18.53 17.78 7.99
N ALA A 34 -17.38 18.33 7.66
CA ALA A 34 -16.13 18.06 8.36
C ALA A 34 -16.17 18.52 9.82
N GLY A 35 -16.81 19.67 10.09
CA GLY A 35 -17.02 20.20 11.44
C GLY A 35 -17.97 19.36 12.29
N SER A 36 -18.89 18.63 11.67
CA SER A 36 -19.80 17.69 12.35
C SER A 36 -19.15 16.34 12.68
N LEU A 37 -17.87 16.13 12.32
CA LEU A 37 -17.17 14.88 12.55
C LEU A 37 -17.11 14.55 14.05
N SER A 38 -17.63 13.40 14.42
CA SER A 38 -17.58 12.93 15.81
C SER A 38 -16.14 12.83 16.30
N TRP A 39 -15.84 13.32 17.49
CA TRP A 39 -14.49 13.43 18.05
C TRP A 39 -13.73 12.09 18.12
N TRP A 40 -14.42 10.97 18.31
CA TRP A 40 -13.85 9.62 18.40
C TRP A 40 -13.38 9.07 17.05
N THR A 41 -13.83 9.64 15.94
CA THR A 41 -13.61 9.14 14.58
C THR A 41 -12.13 9.13 14.22
N LEU A 42 -11.44 10.27 14.39
CA LEU A 42 -10.01 10.37 14.05
C LEU A 42 -9.13 9.46 14.92
N PRO A 43 -9.27 9.44 16.26
CA PRO A 43 -8.48 8.53 17.10
C PRO A 43 -8.65 7.05 16.74
N ILE A 44 -9.88 6.60 16.49
CA ILE A 44 -10.14 5.21 16.09
C ILE A 44 -9.57 4.93 14.71
N SER A 45 -9.79 5.80 13.73
CA SER A 45 -9.26 5.63 12.37
C SER A 45 -7.73 5.58 12.34
N VAL A 46 -7.07 6.45 13.09
CA VAL A 46 -5.59 6.46 13.24
C VAL A 46 -5.11 5.17 13.91
N SER A 47 -5.80 4.72 14.96
CA SER A 47 -5.45 3.47 15.65
C SER A 47 -5.59 2.25 14.74
N LEU A 48 -6.65 2.17 13.95
CA LEU A 48 -6.85 1.11 12.95
C LEU A 48 -5.75 1.13 11.88
N LEU A 49 -5.38 2.32 11.40
CA LEU A 49 -4.33 2.45 10.40
C LEU A 49 -2.95 2.11 10.97
N LEU A 50 -2.63 2.52 12.20
CA LEU A 50 -1.41 2.10 12.91
C LEU A 50 -1.40 0.59 13.15
N GLY A 51 -2.55 -0.01 13.48
CA GLY A 51 -2.72 -1.45 13.55
C GLY A 51 -2.43 -2.14 12.21
N SER A 52 -2.92 -1.57 11.11
CA SER A 52 -2.62 -2.06 9.75
C SER A 52 -1.12 -2.00 9.44
N ILE A 53 -0.42 -0.92 9.83
CA ILE A 53 1.04 -0.77 9.69
C ILE A 53 1.77 -1.83 10.52
N TYR A 54 1.30 -2.11 11.73
CA TYR A 54 1.88 -3.17 12.57
C TYR A 54 1.70 -4.56 11.96
N ILE A 55 0.50 -4.89 11.48
CA ILE A 55 0.24 -6.16 10.75
C ILE A 55 1.09 -6.25 9.48
N GLY A 56 1.24 -5.15 8.74
CA GLY A 56 2.16 -5.05 7.60
C GLY A 56 3.62 -5.34 7.99
N THR A 57 4.04 -4.88 9.17
CA THR A 57 5.36 -5.21 9.74
C THR A 57 5.51 -6.70 10.03
N LEU A 58 4.50 -7.34 10.62
CA LEU A 58 4.51 -8.78 10.89
C LEU A 58 4.59 -9.57 9.58
N ARG A 59 3.83 -9.18 8.56
CA ARG A 59 3.89 -9.77 7.22
C ARG A 59 5.30 -9.68 6.62
N TRP A 60 5.93 -8.52 6.70
CA TRP A 60 7.31 -8.31 6.24
C TRP A 60 8.32 -9.13 7.06
N ALA A 61 8.16 -9.17 8.38
CA ALA A 61 9.01 -9.93 9.28
C ALA A 61 9.03 -11.44 8.98
N VAL A 62 7.87 -12.02 8.62
CA VAL A 62 7.78 -13.44 8.24
C VAL A 62 8.68 -13.75 7.04
N LEU A 63 8.69 -12.90 6.02
CA LEU A 63 9.54 -13.06 4.84
C LEU A 63 11.01 -12.85 5.17
N LEU A 64 11.36 -11.78 5.88
CA LEU A 64 12.75 -11.48 6.23
C LEU A 64 13.36 -12.58 7.10
N ARG A 65 12.61 -13.10 8.06
CA ARG A 65 13.08 -14.15 8.99
C ARG A 65 13.34 -15.50 8.34
N THR A 66 12.90 -15.72 7.12
CA THR A 66 13.28 -16.91 6.37
C THR A 66 14.77 -16.96 6.05
N HIS A 67 15.42 -15.79 5.96
CA HIS A 67 16.85 -15.65 5.69
C HIS A 67 17.63 -15.12 6.92
N TYR A 68 17.00 -14.26 7.71
CA TYR A 68 17.60 -13.59 8.86
C TYR A 68 16.67 -13.68 10.10
N PRO A 69 16.71 -14.79 10.85
CA PRO A 69 15.82 -15.04 11.98
C PRO A 69 15.95 -14.03 13.12
N THR A 70 17.07 -13.33 13.21
CA THR A 70 17.45 -12.43 14.32
C THR A 70 16.77 -11.06 14.29
N PHE A 71 16.09 -10.70 13.20
CA PHE A 71 15.41 -9.40 13.12
C PHE A 71 14.28 -9.27 14.15
N LYS A 72 14.43 -8.30 15.07
CA LYS A 72 13.42 -7.97 16.08
C LYS A 72 12.24 -7.23 15.44
N THR A 73 11.02 -7.61 15.83
CA THR A 73 9.80 -6.97 15.29
C THR A 73 9.75 -5.47 15.56
N SER A 74 10.22 -5.03 16.76
CA SER A 74 10.25 -3.61 17.13
C SER A 74 11.14 -2.78 16.19
N LEU A 75 12.30 -3.32 15.80
CA LEU A 75 13.18 -2.65 14.83
C LEU A 75 12.51 -2.52 13.46
N LEU A 76 11.89 -3.61 12.98
CA LEU A 76 11.19 -3.61 11.70
C LEU A 76 9.98 -2.67 11.71
N PHE A 77 9.26 -2.58 12.84
CA PHE A 77 8.14 -1.66 13.01
C PHE A 77 8.59 -0.20 12.92
N ASN A 78 9.68 0.16 13.57
CA ASN A 78 10.24 1.50 13.45
C ASN A 78 10.63 1.83 12.00
N HIS A 79 11.25 0.90 11.29
CA HIS A 79 11.58 1.09 9.86
C HIS A 79 10.31 1.21 9.00
N TYR A 80 9.24 0.46 9.32
CA TYR A 80 7.98 0.53 8.60
C TYR A 80 7.26 1.86 8.83
N LEU A 81 7.24 2.38 10.06
CA LEU A 81 6.69 3.71 10.38
C LEU A 81 7.42 4.82 9.62
N VAL A 82 8.76 4.78 9.59
CA VAL A 82 9.54 5.72 8.80
C VAL A 82 9.23 5.57 7.30
N ALA A 83 9.11 4.34 6.81
CA ALA A 83 8.74 4.09 5.42
C ALA A 83 7.35 4.64 5.06
N THR A 84 6.38 4.54 5.98
CA THR A 84 5.03 5.12 5.81
C THR A 84 5.09 6.64 5.67
N LEU A 85 5.91 7.32 6.46
CA LEU A 85 6.15 8.76 6.30
C LEU A 85 6.66 9.08 4.88
N PHE A 86 7.66 8.35 4.42
CA PHE A 86 8.26 8.58 3.10
C PHE A 86 7.32 8.20 1.94
N ASN A 87 6.40 7.26 2.11
CA ASN A 87 5.35 6.98 1.14
C ASN A 87 4.43 8.19 0.91
N ASN A 88 4.22 9.01 1.95
CA ASN A 88 3.35 10.18 1.89
C ASN A 88 4.08 11.46 1.44
N ILE A 89 5.39 11.54 1.63
CA ILE A 89 6.19 12.73 1.28
C ILE A 89 6.84 12.58 -0.10
N LEU A 90 7.34 11.39 -0.45
CA LEU A 90 8.05 11.20 -1.70
C LEU A 90 7.08 11.13 -2.89
N PRO A 91 7.42 11.75 -4.01
CA PRO A 91 6.57 11.76 -5.21
C PRO A 91 6.65 10.41 -5.96
N THR A 92 6.68 9.31 -5.22
CA THR A 92 6.68 7.94 -5.75
C THR A 92 5.79 7.05 -4.91
N SER A 93 4.99 6.19 -5.55
CA SER A 93 4.15 5.20 -4.87
C SER A 93 4.96 4.09 -4.15
N THR A 94 6.28 4.11 -4.29
CA THR A 94 7.21 3.09 -3.74
C THR A 94 8.28 3.70 -2.85
N GLY A 95 8.13 4.97 -2.43
CA GLY A 95 9.14 5.68 -1.64
C GLY A 95 9.47 4.97 -0.33
N GLY A 96 8.47 4.53 0.41
CA GLY A 96 8.66 3.78 1.64
C GLY A 96 9.27 2.39 1.42
N ASP A 97 8.98 1.74 0.29
CA ASP A 97 9.60 0.45 -0.04
C ASP A 97 11.10 0.60 -0.27
N LEU A 98 11.52 1.70 -0.92
CA LEU A 98 12.94 2.02 -1.06
C LEU A 98 13.60 2.24 0.29
N ILE A 99 12.93 2.93 1.21
CA ILE A 99 13.43 3.16 2.58
C ILE A 99 13.55 1.83 3.34
N ARG A 100 12.53 0.96 3.29
CA ARG A 100 12.59 -0.37 3.91
C ARG A 100 13.73 -1.20 3.33
N SER A 101 13.86 -1.25 2.00
CA SER A 101 14.96 -1.94 1.32
C SER A 101 16.32 -1.38 1.74
N TYR A 102 16.46 -0.06 1.83
CA TYR A 102 17.70 0.59 2.23
C TYR A 102 18.13 0.20 3.65
N TYR A 103 17.20 0.20 4.61
CA TYR A 103 17.52 -0.21 5.99
C TYR A 103 18.01 -1.66 6.08
N ILE A 104 17.34 -2.58 5.38
CA ILE A 104 17.75 -3.99 5.36
C ILE A 104 19.10 -4.16 4.63
N TYR A 105 19.26 -3.53 3.45
CA TYR A 105 20.52 -3.57 2.71
C TYR A 105 21.69 -3.01 3.53
N ARG A 106 21.46 -1.94 4.26
CA ARG A 106 22.51 -1.35 5.12
C ARG A 106 22.95 -2.31 6.23
N HIS A 107 22.02 -3.13 6.73
CA HIS A 107 22.29 -4.07 7.82
C HIS A 107 23.05 -5.33 7.33
N ASN A 108 22.67 -5.91 6.22
CA ASN A 108 23.18 -7.21 5.75
C ASN A 108 23.94 -7.18 4.42
N ARG A 109 23.97 -6.03 3.73
CA ARG A 109 24.63 -5.85 2.42
C ARG A 109 24.10 -6.77 1.31
N ASP A 110 22.94 -7.38 1.49
CA ASP A 110 22.29 -8.25 0.52
C ASP A 110 21.08 -7.52 -0.10
N ALA A 111 21.23 -7.12 -1.37
CA ALA A 111 20.19 -6.40 -2.11
C ALA A 111 19.01 -7.28 -2.47
N VAL A 112 19.22 -8.59 -2.69
CA VAL A 112 18.16 -9.54 -3.02
C VAL A 112 17.27 -9.75 -1.80
N CYS A 113 17.88 -9.99 -0.64
CA CYS A 113 17.16 -10.14 0.61
C CYS A 113 16.44 -8.85 1.05
N ALA A 114 16.99 -7.68 0.71
CA ALA A 114 16.35 -6.41 1.01
C ALA A 114 15.10 -6.13 0.14
N VAL A 115 15.08 -6.59 -1.12
CA VAL A 115 14.05 -6.25 -2.11
C VAL A 115 13.02 -7.35 -2.30
N SER A 116 13.43 -8.63 -2.29
CA SER A 116 12.54 -9.76 -2.60
C SER A 116 11.32 -9.89 -1.66
N PRO A 117 11.42 -9.63 -0.32
CA PRO A 117 10.25 -9.66 0.55
C PRO A 117 9.21 -8.62 0.14
N ILE A 118 9.65 -7.42 -0.24
CA ILE A 118 8.76 -6.30 -0.60
C ILE A 118 8.02 -6.61 -1.90
N ILE A 119 8.71 -7.16 -2.91
CA ILE A 119 8.08 -7.58 -4.17
C ILE A 119 7.06 -8.70 -3.91
N THR A 120 7.45 -9.70 -3.11
CA THR A 120 6.57 -10.82 -2.74
C THR A 120 5.31 -10.33 -2.01
N GLU A 121 5.46 -9.42 -1.03
CA GLU A 121 4.33 -8.80 -0.34
C GLU A 121 3.37 -8.08 -1.29
N ARG A 122 3.92 -7.33 -2.25
CA ARG A 122 3.11 -6.57 -3.22
C ARG A 122 2.32 -7.49 -4.13
N VAL A 123 2.95 -8.53 -4.67
CA VAL A 123 2.27 -9.48 -5.56
C VAL A 123 1.18 -10.24 -4.81
N ILE A 124 1.49 -10.83 -3.65
CA ILE A 124 0.49 -11.57 -2.85
C ILE A 124 -0.60 -10.61 -2.33
N GLY A 125 -0.21 -9.42 -1.88
CA GLY A 125 -1.16 -8.40 -1.41
C GLY A 125 -2.16 -7.98 -2.49
N LEU A 126 -1.70 -7.82 -3.73
CA LEU A 126 -2.58 -7.52 -4.87
C LEU A 126 -3.54 -8.67 -5.17
N VAL A 127 -3.04 -9.91 -5.18
CA VAL A 127 -3.90 -11.09 -5.39
C VAL A 127 -4.97 -11.21 -4.31
N VAL A 128 -4.58 -11.00 -3.05
CA VAL A 128 -5.54 -11.03 -1.92
C VAL A 128 -6.54 -9.88 -2.01
N LEU A 129 -6.09 -8.66 -2.36
CA LEU A 129 -6.98 -7.51 -2.57
C LEU A 129 -8.04 -7.81 -3.63
N LEU A 130 -7.64 -8.38 -4.76
CA LEU A 130 -8.54 -8.80 -5.82
C LEU A 130 -9.50 -9.90 -5.37
N ALA A 131 -9.01 -10.90 -4.64
CA ALA A 131 -9.85 -11.98 -4.12
C ALA A 131 -10.89 -11.45 -3.13
N VAL A 132 -10.51 -10.57 -2.19
CA VAL A 132 -11.43 -9.91 -1.26
C VAL A 132 -12.49 -9.12 -2.04
N ASN A 133 -12.11 -8.43 -3.11
CA ASN A 133 -13.04 -7.68 -3.94
C ASN A 133 -14.05 -8.59 -4.64
N VAL A 134 -13.59 -9.68 -5.26
CA VAL A 134 -14.47 -10.67 -5.91
C VAL A 134 -15.49 -11.24 -4.92
N VAL A 135 -15.03 -11.63 -3.73
CA VAL A 135 -15.92 -12.14 -2.68
C VAL A 135 -16.92 -11.08 -2.24
N ALA A 136 -16.46 -9.82 -2.04
CA ALA A 136 -17.33 -8.71 -1.64
C ALA A 136 -18.44 -8.45 -2.67
N ILE A 137 -18.12 -8.38 -3.94
CA ILE A 137 -19.07 -8.15 -5.03
C ILE A 137 -20.08 -9.32 -5.11
N TYR A 138 -19.61 -10.56 -4.96
CA TYR A 138 -20.49 -11.73 -4.95
C TYR A 138 -21.50 -11.70 -3.79
N LEU A 139 -21.03 -11.33 -2.59
CA LEU A 139 -21.89 -11.24 -1.40
C LEU A 139 -22.90 -10.09 -1.45
N THR A 140 -22.63 -9.04 -2.21
CA THR A 140 -23.53 -7.86 -2.29
C THR A 140 -24.63 -7.99 -3.32
N ASN A 141 -24.62 -9.04 -4.17
CA ASN A 141 -25.55 -9.23 -5.29
C ASN A 141 -25.70 -7.99 -6.21
N SER A 142 -24.79 -7.04 -6.13
CA SER A 142 -24.82 -5.75 -6.82
C SER A 142 -24.33 -5.91 -8.26
N VAL A 143 -25.12 -6.59 -9.10
CA VAL A 143 -24.75 -6.84 -10.50
C VAL A 143 -25.37 -5.77 -11.41
N ASP A 144 -25.01 -4.52 -11.20
CA ASP A 144 -25.29 -3.46 -12.16
C ASP A 144 -24.32 -3.46 -13.35
N ILE A 145 -24.73 -2.83 -14.48
CA ILE A 145 -23.94 -2.76 -15.71
C ILE A 145 -22.53 -2.18 -15.45
N VAL A 146 -22.41 -1.21 -14.55
CA VAL A 146 -21.12 -0.63 -14.12
C VAL A 146 -20.25 -1.67 -13.43
N THR A 147 -20.85 -2.53 -12.63
CA THR A 147 -20.20 -3.64 -11.94
C THR A 147 -19.70 -4.69 -12.94
N ARG A 148 -20.39 -4.94 -14.05
CA ARG A 148 -19.95 -5.93 -15.07
C ARG A 148 -18.65 -5.52 -15.78
N VAL A 149 -18.50 -4.25 -16.13
CA VAL A 149 -17.25 -3.75 -16.74
C VAL A 149 -16.09 -3.81 -15.74
N LEU A 150 -16.35 -3.43 -14.50
CA LEU A 150 -15.37 -3.57 -13.42
C LEU A 150 -15.04 -5.05 -13.15
N TRP A 151 -16.02 -5.94 -13.19
CA TRP A 151 -15.85 -7.39 -13.08
C TRP A 151 -14.89 -7.96 -14.13
N SER A 152 -15.11 -7.63 -15.40
CA SER A 152 -14.26 -8.12 -16.48
C SER A 152 -12.82 -7.62 -16.34
N THR A 153 -12.65 -6.36 -15.98
CA THR A 153 -11.32 -5.77 -15.72
C THR A 153 -10.64 -6.40 -14.50
N LEU A 154 -11.38 -6.58 -13.40
CA LEU A 154 -10.89 -7.27 -12.19
C LEU A 154 -10.47 -8.71 -12.49
N LEU A 155 -11.31 -9.48 -13.18
CA LEU A 155 -11.00 -10.85 -13.56
C LEU A 155 -9.78 -10.92 -14.49
N MET A 156 -9.64 -9.98 -15.41
CA MET A 156 -8.45 -9.91 -16.28
C MET A 156 -7.18 -9.62 -15.49
N ILE A 157 -7.21 -8.68 -14.54
CA ILE A 157 -6.05 -8.37 -13.69
C ILE A 157 -5.77 -9.54 -12.73
N LEU A 158 -6.81 -10.14 -12.15
CA LEU A 158 -6.68 -11.29 -11.26
C LEU A 158 -6.08 -12.49 -11.98
N SER A 159 -6.55 -12.79 -13.19
CA SER A 159 -6.00 -13.87 -14.02
C SER A 159 -4.54 -13.61 -14.38
N GLY A 160 -4.19 -12.38 -14.76
CA GLY A 160 -2.81 -11.98 -15.02
C GLY A 160 -1.91 -12.15 -13.79
N ALA A 161 -2.36 -11.67 -12.62
CA ALA A 161 -1.62 -11.82 -11.37
C ALA A 161 -1.51 -13.30 -10.93
N ALA A 162 -2.59 -14.07 -11.10
CA ALA A 162 -2.59 -15.50 -10.82
C ALA A 162 -1.64 -16.27 -11.76
N ILE A 163 -1.61 -15.94 -13.06
CA ILE A 163 -0.67 -16.50 -14.02
C ILE A 163 0.77 -16.23 -13.59
N VAL A 164 1.11 -14.99 -13.24
CA VAL A 164 2.45 -14.63 -12.75
C VAL A 164 2.80 -15.41 -11.48
N MET A 165 1.86 -15.55 -10.54
CA MET A 165 2.06 -16.34 -9.32
C MET A 165 2.26 -17.82 -9.63
N ILE A 166 1.48 -18.40 -10.55
CA ILE A 166 1.64 -19.80 -10.98
C ILE A 166 2.99 -20.02 -11.66
N LEU A 167 3.41 -19.10 -12.55
CA LEU A 167 4.70 -19.17 -13.22
C LEU A 167 5.88 -19.16 -12.24
N ILE A 168 5.75 -18.46 -11.12
CA ILE A 168 6.80 -18.40 -10.08
C ILE A 168 6.66 -19.55 -9.08
N ALA A 169 5.44 -19.96 -8.71
CA ALA A 169 5.19 -20.94 -7.65
C ALA A 169 5.39 -22.38 -8.13
N VAL A 170 4.98 -22.69 -9.37
CA VAL A 170 4.98 -24.05 -9.89
C VAL A 170 6.35 -24.41 -10.48
N PRO A 171 7.05 -25.45 -9.96
CA PRO A 171 8.38 -25.83 -10.46
C PRO A 171 8.41 -26.16 -11.96
N ALA A 172 7.34 -26.75 -12.47
CA ALA A 172 7.24 -27.13 -13.89
C ALA A 172 7.25 -25.93 -14.85
N THR A 173 6.76 -24.77 -14.42
CA THR A 173 6.75 -23.52 -15.21
C THR A 173 7.93 -22.62 -14.86
N TYR A 174 8.32 -22.60 -13.59
CA TYR A 174 9.42 -21.78 -13.09
C TYR A 174 10.77 -22.16 -13.71
N TRP A 175 11.16 -23.42 -13.65
CA TRP A 175 12.48 -23.86 -14.12
C TRP A 175 12.73 -23.70 -15.63
N PRO A 176 11.79 -23.98 -16.54
CA PRO A 176 11.96 -23.69 -17.96
C PRO A 176 12.11 -22.19 -18.24
N LEU A 177 11.28 -21.35 -17.60
CA LEU A 177 11.34 -19.90 -17.72
C LEU A 177 12.67 -19.35 -17.18
N HIS A 178 13.10 -19.83 -16.01
CA HIS A 178 14.38 -19.46 -15.41
C HIS A 178 15.55 -19.77 -16.34
N ARG A 179 15.63 -21.01 -16.89
CA ARG A 179 16.68 -21.40 -17.83
C ARG A 179 16.69 -20.56 -19.12
N LEU A 180 15.51 -20.17 -19.61
CA LEU A 180 15.41 -19.27 -20.77
C LEU A 180 15.99 -17.89 -20.45
N LEU A 181 15.63 -17.32 -19.30
CA LEU A 181 16.08 -16.01 -18.85
C LEU A 181 17.55 -16.01 -18.41
N GLU A 182 18.08 -17.14 -17.93
CA GLU A 182 19.51 -17.30 -17.62
C GLU A 182 20.42 -17.00 -18.82
N ARG A 183 20.01 -17.32 -20.04
CA ARG A 183 20.75 -16.98 -21.27
C ARG A 183 20.91 -15.46 -21.44
N LEU A 184 20.00 -14.68 -20.84
CA LEU A 184 20.02 -13.22 -20.84
C LEU A 184 20.61 -12.61 -19.55
N SER A 185 21.06 -13.45 -18.61
CA SER A 185 21.58 -13.03 -17.29
C SER A 185 22.90 -12.24 -17.37
N ARG A 186 23.57 -12.24 -18.52
CA ARG A 186 24.70 -11.34 -18.82
C ARG A 186 24.34 -9.85 -18.63
N PHE A 187 23.05 -9.52 -18.73
CA PHE A 187 22.55 -8.19 -18.36
C PHE A 187 22.32 -8.12 -16.85
N ARG A 188 23.04 -7.24 -16.15
CA ARG A 188 22.97 -7.07 -14.68
C ARG A 188 21.54 -7.00 -14.10
N VAL A 189 20.64 -6.32 -14.82
CA VAL A 189 19.25 -6.15 -14.40
C VAL A 189 18.51 -7.49 -14.43
N ILE A 190 18.67 -8.27 -15.51
CA ILE A 190 18.01 -9.57 -15.67
C ILE A 190 18.54 -10.55 -14.62
N GLY A 191 19.85 -10.62 -14.41
CA GLY A 191 20.43 -11.46 -13.36
C GLY A 191 19.98 -11.08 -11.95
N PHE A 192 19.73 -9.80 -11.67
CA PHE A 192 19.16 -9.36 -10.40
C PHE A 192 17.68 -9.79 -10.26
N MET A 193 16.87 -9.62 -11.32
CA MET A 193 15.48 -10.06 -11.33
C MET A 193 15.33 -11.57 -11.16
N LEU A 194 16.22 -12.36 -11.78
CA LEU A 194 16.23 -13.82 -11.59
C LEU A 194 16.46 -14.20 -10.14
N ARG A 195 17.46 -13.60 -9.47
CA ARG A 195 17.72 -13.84 -8.04
C ARG A 195 16.54 -13.45 -7.15
N ILE A 196 15.83 -12.37 -7.48
CA ILE A 196 14.57 -12.02 -6.77
C ILE A 196 13.50 -13.10 -7.01
N GLY A 197 13.36 -13.58 -8.24
CA GLY A 197 12.46 -14.69 -8.58
C GLY A 197 12.77 -15.96 -7.80
N GLU A 198 14.05 -16.33 -7.69
CA GLU A 198 14.52 -17.49 -6.88
C GLU A 198 14.16 -17.34 -5.40
N ALA A 199 14.43 -16.16 -4.82
CA ALA A 199 14.08 -15.87 -3.43
C ALA A 199 12.55 -15.94 -3.22
N THR A 200 11.77 -15.37 -4.13
CA THR A 200 10.29 -15.43 -4.10
C THR A 200 9.79 -16.86 -4.21
N HIS A 201 10.35 -17.65 -5.13
CA HIS A 201 10.03 -19.08 -5.24
C HIS A 201 10.35 -19.85 -3.95
N GLY A 202 11.47 -19.50 -3.30
CA GLY A 202 11.84 -20.04 -1.99
C GLY A 202 10.81 -19.74 -0.88
N TYR A 203 10.22 -18.54 -0.87
CA TYR A 203 9.13 -18.22 0.05
C TYR A 203 7.86 -19.01 -0.23
N LEU A 204 7.49 -19.14 -1.51
CA LEU A 204 6.27 -19.85 -1.93
C LEU A 204 6.31 -21.34 -1.66
N LYS A 205 7.48 -21.95 -1.55
CA LYS A 205 7.65 -23.36 -1.13
C LYS A 205 7.32 -23.62 0.34
N ARG A 206 7.16 -22.58 1.15
CA ARG A 206 6.87 -22.69 2.59
C ARG A 206 5.39 -22.38 2.85
N PRO A 207 4.50 -23.40 2.95
CA PRO A 207 3.06 -23.19 3.04
C PRO A 207 2.67 -22.34 4.26
N GLY A 208 3.35 -22.50 5.40
CA GLY A 208 3.12 -21.66 6.59
C GLY A 208 3.43 -20.18 6.35
N THR A 209 4.51 -19.87 5.60
CA THR A 209 4.85 -18.49 5.21
C THR A 209 3.78 -17.91 4.30
N VAL A 210 3.36 -18.65 3.28
CA VAL A 210 2.33 -18.22 2.32
C VAL A 210 1.01 -17.96 3.04
N MET A 211 0.57 -18.89 3.89
CA MET A 211 -0.66 -18.73 4.67
C MET A 211 -0.60 -17.49 5.58
N ALA A 212 0.50 -17.28 6.28
CA ALA A 212 0.68 -16.11 7.15
C ALA A 212 0.60 -14.80 6.34
N ILE A 213 1.24 -14.73 5.17
CA ILE A 213 1.20 -13.53 4.32
C ILE A 213 -0.22 -13.26 3.80
N ILE A 214 -0.95 -14.30 3.39
CA ILE A 214 -2.33 -14.20 2.94
C ILE A 214 -3.21 -13.68 4.08
N LEU A 215 -3.14 -14.28 5.27
CA LEU A 215 -3.92 -13.88 6.42
C LEU A 215 -3.64 -12.42 6.84
N TYR A 216 -2.37 -12.04 6.94
CA TYR A 216 -2.00 -10.65 7.23
C TYR A 216 -2.50 -9.69 6.15
N SER A 217 -2.45 -10.08 4.87
CA SER A 217 -2.96 -9.23 3.78
C SER A 217 -4.48 -9.05 3.89
N ILE A 218 -5.25 -10.11 4.20
CA ILE A 218 -6.68 -10.01 4.44
C ILE A 218 -6.97 -9.04 5.58
N VAL A 219 -6.27 -9.18 6.71
CA VAL A 219 -6.45 -8.29 7.88
C VAL A 219 -6.14 -6.84 7.51
N ILE A 220 -5.05 -6.57 6.78
CA ILE A 220 -4.69 -5.22 6.31
C ILE A 220 -5.82 -4.61 5.48
N HIS A 221 -6.40 -5.37 4.53
CA HIS A 221 -7.48 -4.86 3.69
C HIS A 221 -8.77 -4.65 4.48
N LEU A 222 -9.10 -5.53 5.42
CA LEU A 222 -10.25 -5.35 6.31
C LEU A 222 -10.08 -4.15 7.24
N LEU A 223 -8.88 -3.91 7.77
CA LEU A 223 -8.59 -2.71 8.56
C LEU A 223 -8.75 -1.43 7.73
N ALA A 224 -8.34 -1.43 6.47
CA ALA A 224 -8.57 -0.29 5.57
C ALA A 224 -10.08 -0.04 5.35
N VAL A 225 -10.87 -1.10 5.11
CA VAL A 225 -12.33 -1.02 5.01
C VAL A 225 -12.94 -0.45 6.29
N MET A 226 -12.48 -0.92 7.47
CA MET A 226 -12.95 -0.44 8.77
C MET A 226 -12.62 1.04 9.00
N VAL A 227 -11.46 1.55 8.56
CA VAL A 227 -11.15 2.98 8.62
C VAL A 227 -12.21 3.80 7.89
N TYR A 228 -12.55 3.44 6.66
CA TYR A 228 -13.55 4.18 5.89
C TYR A 228 -14.97 4.01 6.45
N TYR A 229 -15.29 2.85 7.03
CA TYR A 229 -16.56 2.66 7.73
C TYR A 229 -16.68 3.56 8.95
N VAL A 230 -15.62 3.66 9.75
CA VAL A 230 -15.54 4.57 10.90
C VAL A 230 -15.67 6.02 10.46
N LEU A 231 -15.01 6.43 9.38
CA LEU A 231 -15.12 7.76 8.81
C LEU A 231 -16.57 8.08 8.37
N ALA A 232 -17.21 7.16 7.67
CA ALA A 232 -18.61 7.33 7.25
C ALA A 232 -19.56 7.47 8.45
N LYS A 233 -19.40 6.63 9.47
CA LYS A 233 -20.24 6.72 10.69
C LYS A 233 -19.95 7.99 11.49
N GLY A 234 -18.70 8.42 11.55
CA GLY A 234 -18.32 9.68 12.20
C GLY A 234 -18.87 10.92 11.51
N LEU A 235 -19.08 10.87 10.21
CA LEU A 235 -19.73 11.90 9.40
C LEU A 235 -21.27 11.77 9.36
N ALA A 236 -21.84 10.85 10.14
CA ALA A 236 -23.29 10.53 10.14
C ALA A 236 -23.83 10.18 8.74
N VAL A 237 -23.00 9.55 7.90
CA VAL A 237 -23.43 9.03 6.60
C VAL A 237 -23.94 7.59 6.77
N ASP A 238 -25.18 7.35 6.37
CA ASP A 238 -25.74 6.01 6.41
C ASP A 238 -25.31 5.21 5.18
N ILE A 239 -24.33 4.34 5.40
CA ILE A 239 -23.78 3.46 4.38
C ILE A 239 -23.55 2.06 4.96
N SER A 240 -23.92 1.05 4.19
CA SER A 240 -23.66 -0.33 4.58
C SER A 240 -22.19 -0.68 4.47
N ILE A 241 -21.69 -1.50 5.40
CA ILE A 241 -20.32 -2.00 5.36
C ILE A 241 -20.04 -2.80 4.08
N GLN A 242 -21.06 -3.41 3.49
CA GLN A 242 -20.98 -4.16 2.23
C GLN A 242 -20.55 -3.27 1.07
N VAL A 243 -21.12 -2.06 0.96
CA VAL A 243 -20.72 -1.06 -0.06
C VAL A 243 -19.28 -0.66 0.14
N ILE A 244 -18.87 -0.35 1.36
CA ILE A 244 -17.47 0.03 1.67
C ILE A 244 -16.51 -1.12 1.35
N LEU A 245 -16.91 -2.37 1.65
CA LEU A 245 -16.12 -3.57 1.36
C LEU A 245 -15.87 -3.77 -0.15
N VAL A 246 -16.77 -3.30 -1.01
CA VAL A 246 -16.59 -3.29 -2.47
C VAL A 246 -15.78 -2.09 -2.92
N VAL A 247 -16.15 -0.89 -2.47
CA VAL A 247 -15.61 0.37 -2.95
C VAL A 247 -14.13 0.54 -2.59
N ILE A 248 -13.77 0.28 -1.33
CA ILE A 248 -12.43 0.62 -0.85
C ILE A 248 -11.33 -0.23 -1.48
N PRO A 249 -11.44 -1.56 -1.61
CA PRO A 249 -10.44 -2.34 -2.32
C PRO A 249 -10.29 -1.93 -3.79
N LEU A 250 -11.40 -1.57 -4.48
CA LEU A 250 -11.36 -1.05 -5.86
C LEU A 250 -10.60 0.28 -5.95
N ALA A 251 -10.88 1.21 -5.03
CA ALA A 251 -10.20 2.49 -4.98
C ALA A 251 -8.69 2.33 -4.68
N PHE A 252 -8.31 1.43 -3.77
CA PHE A 252 -6.91 1.11 -3.49
C PHE A 252 -6.21 0.45 -4.67
N MET A 253 -6.91 -0.37 -5.44
CA MET A 253 -6.38 -0.95 -6.66
C MET A 253 -6.11 0.12 -7.72
N ALA A 254 -7.02 1.07 -7.91
CA ALA A 254 -6.80 2.22 -8.79
C ALA A 254 -5.59 3.06 -8.32
N ALA A 255 -5.47 3.29 -7.00
CA ALA A 255 -4.35 4.01 -6.40
C ALA A 255 -3.00 3.28 -6.49
N ALA A 256 -3.00 1.95 -6.63
CA ALA A 256 -1.78 1.16 -6.82
C ALA A 256 -1.16 1.34 -8.21
N LEU A 257 -1.91 1.84 -9.19
CA LEU A 257 -1.38 2.16 -10.51
C LEU A 257 -0.34 3.29 -10.40
N PRO A 258 0.79 3.20 -11.11
CA PRO A 258 1.88 4.17 -10.99
C PRO A 258 1.61 5.48 -11.77
N ILE A 259 0.37 5.96 -11.75
CA ILE A 259 -0.11 7.16 -12.45
C ILE A 259 -0.15 8.40 -11.57
N SER A 260 -0.09 8.24 -10.24
CA SER A 260 -0.16 9.34 -9.26
C SER A 260 0.93 9.24 -8.21
N ILE A 261 1.08 10.28 -7.39
CA ILE A 261 2.04 10.33 -6.29
C ILE A 261 1.43 9.62 -5.08
N GLY A 262 1.99 8.46 -4.70
CA GLY A 262 1.52 7.71 -3.52
C GLY A 262 0.04 7.29 -3.56
N GLY A 263 -0.59 7.30 -4.74
CA GLY A 263 -2.03 7.06 -4.89
C GLY A 263 -2.91 8.27 -4.56
N MET A 264 -2.33 9.40 -4.10
CA MET A 264 -3.09 10.62 -3.78
C MET A 264 -3.80 11.19 -5.01
N GLY A 265 -4.98 11.70 -4.81
CA GLY A 265 -5.88 12.17 -5.87
C GLY A 265 -6.65 11.01 -6.53
N VAL A 266 -5.96 9.96 -6.98
CA VAL A 266 -6.60 8.79 -7.62
C VAL A 266 -7.44 8.01 -6.62
N ARG A 267 -6.93 7.78 -5.41
CA ARG A 267 -7.66 7.08 -4.36
C ARG A 267 -8.91 7.86 -3.93
N GLU A 268 -8.75 9.16 -3.64
CA GLU A 268 -9.85 10.02 -3.20
C GLU A 268 -10.90 10.13 -4.30
N PHE A 269 -10.49 10.38 -5.54
CA PHE A 269 -11.38 10.45 -6.70
C PHE A 269 -12.11 9.13 -6.97
N ALA A 270 -11.40 8.00 -6.94
CA ALA A 270 -12.00 6.69 -7.12
C ALA A 270 -12.96 6.34 -5.98
N THR A 271 -12.60 6.66 -4.72
CA THR A 271 -13.47 6.43 -3.57
C THR A 271 -14.76 7.23 -3.68
N ALA A 272 -14.67 8.54 -3.92
CA ALA A 272 -15.85 9.40 -4.05
C ALA A 272 -16.72 8.96 -5.24
N GLY A 273 -16.12 8.78 -6.42
CA GLY A 273 -16.83 8.38 -7.63
C GLY A 273 -17.53 7.02 -7.52
N LEU A 274 -16.90 6.04 -6.85
CA LEU A 274 -17.53 4.75 -6.60
C LEU A 274 -18.67 4.86 -5.58
N LEU A 275 -18.48 5.59 -4.47
CA LEU A 275 -19.55 5.81 -3.47
C LEU A 275 -20.78 6.48 -4.09
N MET A 276 -20.59 7.47 -4.95
CA MET A 276 -21.69 8.11 -5.70
C MET A 276 -22.46 7.12 -6.58
N ARG A 277 -21.77 6.14 -7.19
CA ARG A 277 -22.43 5.06 -7.98
C ARG A 277 -23.30 4.14 -7.12
N PHE A 278 -23.00 4.04 -5.83
CA PHE A 278 -23.83 3.34 -4.85
C PHE A 278 -24.89 4.23 -4.20
N GLY A 279 -25.18 5.42 -4.76
CA GLY A 279 -26.24 6.32 -4.33
C GLY A 279 -25.88 7.23 -3.14
N ILE A 280 -24.62 7.31 -2.77
CA ILE A 280 -24.17 8.27 -1.74
C ILE A 280 -24.10 9.67 -2.36
N ALA A 281 -24.64 10.67 -1.64
CA ALA A 281 -24.60 12.07 -2.07
C ALA A 281 -23.14 12.53 -2.29
N GLU A 282 -22.94 13.40 -3.28
CA GLU A 282 -21.62 13.84 -3.72
C GLU A 282 -20.77 14.41 -2.58
N ASN A 283 -21.34 15.31 -1.78
CA ASN A 283 -20.64 15.91 -0.64
C ASN A 283 -20.28 14.89 0.44
N ASP A 284 -21.13 13.91 0.72
CA ASP A 284 -20.87 12.83 1.67
C ASP A 284 -19.77 11.89 1.17
N ALA A 285 -19.85 11.50 -0.10
CA ALA A 285 -18.85 10.66 -0.75
C ALA A 285 -17.47 11.32 -0.75
N ALA A 286 -17.42 12.61 -1.09
CA ALA A 286 -16.20 13.40 -1.07
C ALA A 286 -15.66 13.60 0.35
N ALA A 287 -16.53 13.90 1.34
CA ALA A 287 -16.13 14.03 2.74
C ALA A 287 -15.48 12.73 3.26
N ILE A 288 -16.10 11.57 3.01
CA ILE A 288 -15.53 10.26 3.39
C ILE A 288 -14.15 10.06 2.73
N ALA A 289 -14.03 10.34 1.43
CA ALA A 289 -12.79 10.17 0.69
C ALA A 289 -11.68 11.08 1.20
N LEU A 290 -11.97 12.37 1.42
CA LEU A 290 -11.00 13.38 1.83
C LEU A 290 -10.59 13.25 3.30
N MET A 291 -11.49 12.79 4.20
CA MET A 291 -11.18 12.57 5.61
C MET A 291 -10.15 11.46 5.84
N PHE A 292 -9.85 10.65 4.86
CA PHE A 292 -8.75 9.69 4.95
C PHE A 292 -7.37 10.36 4.90
N VAL A 293 -7.25 11.56 4.31
CA VAL A 293 -5.98 12.29 4.23
C VAL A 293 -5.44 12.67 5.60
N PRO A 294 -6.21 13.36 6.50
CA PRO A 294 -5.72 13.62 7.84
C PRO A 294 -5.41 12.35 8.65
N VAL A 295 -6.15 11.25 8.45
CA VAL A 295 -5.85 9.96 9.11
C VAL A 295 -4.47 9.46 8.70
N ILE A 296 -4.11 9.49 7.42
CA ILE A 296 -2.78 9.10 6.93
C ILE A 296 -1.69 10.01 7.50
N LEU A 297 -1.90 11.32 7.48
CA LEU A 297 -0.92 12.29 7.97
C LEU A 297 -0.66 12.08 9.47
N LEU A 298 -1.71 11.97 10.28
CA LEU A 298 -1.59 11.69 11.71
C LEU A 298 -0.89 10.35 11.99
N SER A 299 -1.22 9.31 11.21
CA SER A 299 -0.58 8.00 11.34
C SER A 299 0.90 7.99 10.93
N SER A 300 1.36 9.03 10.21
CA SER A 300 2.76 9.19 9.83
C SER A 300 3.61 9.88 10.90
N LEU A 301 3.00 10.55 11.88
CA LEU A 301 3.73 11.31 12.91
C LEU A 301 4.69 10.45 13.75
N PRO A 302 4.35 9.22 14.16
CA PRO A 302 5.32 8.36 14.85
C PRO A 302 6.57 8.08 14.01
N GLY A 303 6.40 7.90 12.68
CA GLY A 303 7.51 7.73 11.75
C GLY A 303 8.40 8.97 11.64
N LEU A 304 7.79 10.14 11.65
CA LEU A 304 8.51 11.43 11.67
C LEU A 304 9.34 11.57 12.94
N TYR A 305 8.73 11.30 14.11
CA TYR A 305 9.43 11.35 15.39
C TYR A 305 10.65 10.41 15.41
N ILE A 306 10.49 9.16 14.96
CA ILE A 306 11.58 8.18 14.90
C ILE A 306 12.68 8.65 13.94
N TYR A 307 12.31 9.17 12.77
CA TYR A 307 13.28 9.66 11.79
C TYR A 307 14.11 10.83 12.32
N LEU A 308 13.48 11.82 12.96
CA LEU A 308 14.16 12.98 13.53
C LEU A 308 15.05 12.60 14.72
N SER A 309 14.59 11.72 15.62
CA SER A 309 15.36 11.25 16.76
C SER A 309 16.62 10.49 16.34
N GLN A 310 16.53 9.66 15.29
CA GLN A 310 17.71 8.94 14.75
C GLN A 310 18.67 9.86 14.00
N SER A 311 18.17 10.90 13.34
CA SER A 311 18.99 11.90 12.65
C SER A 311 19.77 12.76 13.64
N GLY A 312 19.11 13.22 14.72
CA GLY A 312 19.76 14.00 15.78
C GLY A 312 20.89 13.24 16.48
N ASN A 313 20.67 11.96 16.81
CA ASN A 313 21.73 11.13 17.40
C ASN A 313 22.96 10.94 16.49
N ARG A 314 22.79 10.92 15.18
CA ARG A 314 23.92 10.81 14.23
C ARG A 314 24.74 12.10 14.15
N THR A 315 24.11 13.26 14.28
CA THR A 315 24.80 14.55 14.30
C THR A 315 25.62 14.67 15.58
N LEU A 316 25.04 14.34 16.73
CA LEU A 316 25.71 14.32 18.03
C LEU A 316 26.89 13.34 18.10
N LEU A 317 26.74 12.14 17.49
CA LEU A 317 27.83 11.16 17.41
C LEU A 317 28.98 11.66 16.51
N LYS A 318 28.70 12.30 15.39
CA LYS A 318 29.72 12.91 14.53
C LYS A 318 30.45 14.06 15.21
N GLU A 319 29.73 14.89 15.95
CA GLU A 319 30.33 15.98 16.74
C GLU A 319 31.17 15.44 17.89
N ALA A 320 30.74 14.37 18.57
CA ALA A 320 31.53 13.71 19.60
C ALA A 320 32.79 12.99 19.05
N GLU A 321 32.71 12.44 17.85
CA GLU A 321 33.88 11.86 17.15
C GLU A 321 34.88 12.94 16.69
N SER A 322 34.37 14.05 16.16
CA SER A 322 35.24 15.18 15.73
C SER A 322 35.92 15.89 16.91
N SER A 323 35.26 15.94 18.09
CA SER A 323 35.83 16.53 19.30
C SER A 323 36.92 15.64 19.98
N LYS A 324 37.03 14.35 19.60
CA LYS A 324 38.07 13.44 20.08
C LYS A 324 39.33 13.42 19.20
N ILE A 325 39.29 14.07 18.05
CA ILE A 325 40.41 14.11 17.07
C ILE A 325 41.11 15.50 17.08
N GLY A 326 40.62 16.45 17.83
CA GLY A 326 41.25 17.74 18.10
C GLY A 326 41.78 17.78 19.52
#